data_544d10026e4464df1388bc4ffe6d0c27
#
_entry.id   544d10026e4464df1388bc4ffe6d0c27
#
_cell.length_a   1.000
_cell.length_b   1.000
_cell.length_c   1.000
_cell.angle_alpha   90.00
_cell.angle_beta   90.00
_cell.angle_gamma   90.00
#
_symmetry.space_group_name_H-M   'P 1'
#
loop_
_entity.id
_entity.type
_entity.pdbx_description
1 polymer ?
#
loop_
_entity_poly.entity_id
_entity_poly.type
_entity_poly.pdbx_seq_one_letter_code
_entity_poly.pdbx_strand_id
1 'polypeptide(L)'
;MVQPVNARAITVTVTFFADLRRFMPRGEDGPQRYTIHEGAAVADLLAAIGIEQGAEVTIAVDGELAGRDTLLRDGVEVMLLNPMEGG
;
A
#
# COMPACT_ATOMS: atom_id res chain seq x y z
N MET A 1 14.12 -29.52 8.71
CA MET A 1 13.43 -28.27 8.91
C MET A 1 12.43 -27.98 7.81
N VAL A 2 11.24 -27.74 8.21
CA VAL A 2 10.19 -27.55 7.24
C VAL A 2 9.97 -26.07 6.99
N GLN A 3 9.98 -25.68 5.75
CA GLN A 3 9.66 -24.34 5.38
C GLN A 3 8.17 -24.18 5.18
N PRO A 4 7.62 -23.05 5.60
CA PRO A 4 6.20 -22.83 5.32
C PRO A 4 6.00 -22.80 3.81
N VAL A 5 5.28 -23.75 3.33
CA VAL A 5 5.08 -23.86 1.87
C VAL A 5 4.29 -22.69 1.32
N ASN A 6 3.60 -21.95 2.19
CA ASN A 6 2.77 -20.85 1.73
C ASN A 6 3.38 -19.50 2.00
N ALA A 7 4.66 -19.48 2.30
CA ALA A 7 5.34 -18.21 2.55
C ALA A 7 5.65 -17.54 1.22
N ARG A 8 4.63 -17.10 0.55
CA ARG A 8 4.80 -16.42 -0.73
C ARG A 8 4.81 -14.92 -0.53
N ALA A 9 5.63 -14.27 -1.33
CA ALA A 9 5.67 -12.83 -1.33
C ALA A 9 5.00 -12.33 -2.60
N ILE A 10 4.29 -11.23 -2.47
CA ILE A 10 3.73 -10.55 -3.63
C ILE A 10 4.37 -9.18 -3.72
N THR A 11 4.37 -8.62 -4.90
CA THR A 11 4.91 -7.29 -5.14
C THR A 11 3.78 -6.39 -5.58
N VAL A 12 3.66 -5.25 -4.91
CA VAL A 12 2.66 -4.25 -5.28
C VAL A 12 3.39 -2.96 -5.60
N THR A 13 2.78 -2.16 -6.46
CA THR A 13 3.33 -0.86 -6.81
C THR A 13 2.49 0.21 -6.13
N VAL A 14 3.16 1.13 -5.44
CA VAL A 14 2.47 2.17 -4.68
C VAL A 14 2.84 3.52 -5.25
N THR A 15 1.84 4.32 -5.58
CA THR A 15 2.03 5.69 -6.01
C THR A 15 1.54 6.61 -4.92
N PHE A 16 2.40 7.55 -4.54
CA PHE A 16 2.11 8.51 -3.47
C PHE A 16 1.76 9.84 -4.09
N PHE A 17 0.62 10.39 -3.72
CA PHE A 17 0.16 11.67 -4.25
C PHE A 17 0.20 12.74 -3.17
N ALA A 18 0.47 13.95 -3.59
CA ALA A 18 0.40 15.14 -2.73
C ALA A 18 1.19 14.93 -1.44
N ASP A 19 0.58 15.16 -0.29
CA ASP A 19 1.27 15.09 0.98
C ASP A 19 1.75 13.69 1.34
N LEU A 20 1.17 12.67 0.72
CA LEU A 20 1.56 11.29 0.98
C LEU A 20 2.97 11.00 0.46
N ARG A 21 3.49 11.88 -0.38
CA ARG A 21 4.84 11.71 -0.90
C ARG A 21 5.91 11.76 0.20
N ARG A 22 5.56 12.31 1.35
CA ARG A 22 6.50 12.33 2.47
C ARG A 22 6.84 10.93 2.99
N PHE A 23 6.03 9.94 2.64
CA PHE A 23 6.30 8.57 3.04
C PHE A 23 7.17 7.82 2.05
N MET A 24 7.53 8.45 0.94
CA MET A 24 8.40 7.81 -0.03
C MET A 24 9.83 7.75 0.49
N PRO A 25 10.59 6.74 0.07
CA PRO A 25 12.00 6.70 0.43
C PRO A 25 12.68 7.97 -0.04
N ARG A 26 13.63 8.43 0.77
CA ARG A 26 14.34 9.67 0.46
C ARG A 26 15.07 9.53 -0.87
N GLY A 27 14.94 10.53 -1.72
CA GLY A 27 15.62 10.56 -3.00
C GLY A 27 14.94 9.79 -4.10
N GLU A 28 13.83 9.14 -3.79
CA GLU A 28 13.08 8.39 -4.80
C GLU A 28 11.99 9.23 -5.42
N ASP A 29 11.58 8.82 -6.60
CA ASP A 29 10.55 9.51 -7.34
C ASP A 29 9.69 8.47 -8.05
N GLY A 30 8.43 8.82 -8.31
CA GLY A 30 7.52 7.92 -9.02
C GLY A 30 7.04 6.76 -8.17
N PRO A 31 6.43 5.79 -8.82
CA PRO A 31 5.87 4.64 -8.09
C PRO A 31 6.95 3.81 -7.41
N GLN A 32 6.64 3.29 -6.23
CA GLN A 32 7.54 2.47 -5.45
C GLN A 32 7.01 1.06 -5.35
N ARG A 33 7.90 0.09 -5.37
CA ARG A 33 7.51 -1.31 -5.24
C ARG A 33 7.72 -1.78 -3.81
N TYR A 34 6.75 -2.53 -3.32
CA TYR A 34 6.82 -3.11 -1.99
C TYR A 34 6.54 -4.60 -2.08
N THR A 35 7.32 -5.37 -1.35
CA THR A 35 7.12 -6.81 -1.26
C THR A 35 6.46 -7.11 0.08
N ILE A 36 5.33 -7.79 0.03
CA ILE A 36 4.59 -8.14 1.23
C ILE A 36 4.13 -9.59 1.11
N HIS A 37 3.63 -10.14 2.22
CA HIS A 37 3.20 -11.53 2.19
C HIS A 37 1.89 -11.69 1.45
N GLU A 38 1.70 -12.86 0.86
CA GLU A 38 0.45 -13.19 0.19
C GLU A 38 -0.69 -13.17 1.19
N GLY A 39 -1.82 -12.62 0.76
CA GLY A 39 -2.97 -12.49 1.64
C GLY A 39 -2.99 -11.22 2.45
N ALA A 40 -1.98 -10.38 2.30
CA ALA A 40 -1.92 -9.12 3.04
C ALA A 40 -3.03 -8.19 2.62
N ALA A 41 -3.50 -7.40 3.56
CA ALA A 41 -4.48 -6.37 3.29
C ALA A 41 -3.78 -5.01 3.13
N VAL A 42 -4.54 -4.03 2.67
CA VAL A 42 -4.02 -2.68 2.55
C VAL A 42 -3.40 -2.20 3.86
N ALA A 43 -4.04 -2.54 4.99
CA ALA A 43 -3.51 -2.13 6.30
C ALA A 43 -2.08 -2.63 6.52
N ASP A 44 -1.79 -3.85 6.07
CA ASP A 44 -0.45 -4.40 6.22
C ASP A 44 0.56 -3.61 5.39
N LEU A 45 0.15 -3.22 4.19
CA LEU A 45 1.00 -2.42 3.33
C LEU A 45 1.27 -1.05 3.95
N LEU A 46 0.23 -0.42 4.47
CA LEU A 46 0.40 0.90 5.08
C LEU A 46 1.34 0.83 6.28
N ALA A 47 1.22 -0.24 7.07
CA ALA A 47 2.12 -0.44 8.21
C ALA A 47 3.57 -0.60 7.74
N ALA A 48 3.78 -1.33 6.65
CA ALA A 48 5.11 -1.52 6.12
C ALA A 48 5.72 -0.22 5.61
N ILE A 49 4.87 0.66 5.09
CA ILE A 49 5.32 1.96 4.61
C ILE A 49 5.62 2.89 5.77
N GLY A 50 4.96 2.70 6.90
CA GLY A 50 5.11 3.58 8.06
C GLY A 50 3.95 4.52 8.28
N ILE A 51 2.82 4.23 7.63
CA ILE A 51 1.62 5.06 7.79
C ILE A 51 0.81 4.51 8.94
N GLU A 52 0.53 5.37 9.91
CA GLU A 52 -0.16 4.96 11.13
C GLU A 52 -1.59 4.57 10.85
N GLN A 53 -2.12 3.71 11.71
CA GLN A 53 -3.50 3.26 11.57
C GLN A 53 -4.50 4.40 11.64
N GLY A 54 -4.21 5.41 12.43
CA GLY A 54 -5.11 6.54 12.58
C GLY A 54 -4.98 7.59 11.51
N ALA A 55 -4.01 7.45 10.62
CA ALA A 55 -3.83 8.44 9.57
C ALA A 55 -4.95 8.37 8.56
N GLU A 56 -5.42 9.54 8.15
CA GLU A 56 -6.46 9.60 7.13
C GLU A 56 -5.80 9.56 5.76
N VAL A 57 -6.21 8.58 4.97
CA VAL A 57 -5.66 8.41 3.63
C VAL A 57 -6.74 7.79 2.76
N THR A 58 -6.84 8.27 1.54
CA THR A 58 -7.73 7.66 0.57
C THR A 58 -6.91 6.66 -0.23
N ILE A 59 -7.43 5.47 -0.39
CA ILE A 59 -6.71 4.36 -1.00
C ILE A 59 -7.48 3.91 -2.24
N ALA A 60 -6.76 3.73 -3.33
CA ALA A 60 -7.34 3.11 -4.52
C ALA A 60 -6.46 1.94 -4.91
N VAL A 61 -7.07 0.82 -5.26
CA VAL A 61 -6.38 -0.37 -5.72
C VAL A 61 -6.86 -0.64 -7.14
N ASP A 62 -5.93 -0.64 -8.08
CA ASP A 62 -6.23 -0.83 -9.51
C ASP A 62 -7.34 0.11 -9.97
N GLY A 63 -7.31 1.34 -9.47
CA GLY A 63 -8.24 2.38 -9.91
C GLY A 63 -9.57 2.41 -9.17
N GLU A 64 -9.77 1.54 -8.19
CA GLU A 64 -11.02 1.50 -7.44
C GLU A 64 -10.77 1.86 -5.98
N LEU A 65 -11.68 2.62 -5.42
CA LEU A 65 -11.56 2.96 -4.00
C LEU A 65 -11.56 1.70 -3.16
N ALA A 66 -10.70 1.69 -2.16
CA ALA A 66 -10.51 0.52 -1.32
C ALA A 66 -10.41 0.93 0.13
N GLY A 67 -10.62 -0.03 1.00
CA GLY A 67 -10.47 0.17 2.43
C GLY A 67 -9.21 -0.50 2.94
N ARG A 68 -8.95 -0.31 4.22
CA ARG A 68 -7.76 -0.92 4.82
C ARG A 68 -7.86 -2.43 4.90
N ASP A 69 -9.07 -2.98 4.83
CA ASP A 69 -9.26 -4.43 4.86
C ASP A 69 -9.28 -5.07 3.48
N THR A 70 -9.09 -4.28 2.43
CA THR A 70 -9.04 -4.83 1.08
C THR A 70 -7.79 -5.68 0.92
N LEU A 71 -7.98 -6.91 0.42
CA LEU A 71 -6.86 -7.81 0.21
C LEU A 71 -6.09 -7.43 -1.05
N LEU A 72 -4.79 -7.59 -0.98
CA LEU A 72 -3.91 -7.25 -2.09
C LEU A 72 -3.48 -8.49 -2.84
N ARG A 73 -3.18 -8.30 -4.12
CA ARG A 73 -2.69 -9.37 -4.97
C ARG A 73 -1.40 -8.95 -5.63
N ASP A 74 -0.67 -9.94 -6.10
CA ASP A 74 0.58 -9.67 -6.79
C ASP A 74 0.32 -8.81 -8.03
N GLY A 75 1.11 -7.77 -8.17
CA GLY A 75 1.04 -6.92 -9.36
C GLY A 75 0.05 -5.79 -9.30
N VAL A 76 -0.72 -5.64 -8.23
CA VAL A 76 -1.71 -4.56 -8.20
C VAL A 76 -1.03 -3.21 -8.00
N GLU A 77 -1.73 -2.18 -8.44
CA GLU A 77 -1.30 -0.80 -8.24
C GLU A 77 -2.12 -0.17 -7.13
N VAL A 78 -1.42 0.37 -6.15
CA VAL A 78 -2.06 1.03 -5.03
C VAL A 78 -1.76 2.50 -5.12
N MET A 79 -2.80 3.33 -5.03
CA MET A 79 -2.64 4.77 -5.02
C MET A 79 -3.02 5.29 -3.64
N LEU A 80 -2.15 6.12 -3.09
CA LEU A 80 -2.40 6.75 -1.79
C LEU A 80 -2.59 8.24 -2.02
N LEU A 81 -3.75 8.72 -1.66
CA LEU A 81 -4.15 10.09 -1.92
C LEU A 81 -4.55 10.77 -0.62
N ASN A 82 -4.50 12.10 -0.64
CA ASN A 82 -5.01 12.86 0.48
C ASN A 82 -6.50 12.59 0.64
N PRO A 83 -7.01 12.62 1.86
CA PRO A 83 -8.44 12.43 2.06
C PRO A 83 -9.22 13.49 1.29
N MET A 84 -10.36 13.03 0.76
CA MET A 84 -11.26 13.98 0.11
C MET A 84 -11.98 14.75 1.19
N GLU A 85 -11.80 16.05 1.16
CA GLU A 85 -12.51 16.87 2.11
C GLU A 85 -13.86 17.21 1.56
N GLY A 86 -14.84 16.83 2.28
CA GLY A 86 -16.19 17.09 1.89
C GLY A 86 -16.47 18.56 1.94
N GLY A 87 -16.49 19.14 0.90
CA GLY A 87 -16.87 20.45 0.62
C GLY A 87 -16.83 21.61 1.40
#